data_fe107c9e20d029fea7ba46ab8c0dbbed
#
_entry.id   fe107c9e20d029fea7ba46ab8c0dbbed
#
_cell.length_a   1.000
_cell.length_b   1.000
_cell.length_c   1.000
_cell.angle_alpha   90.00
_cell.angle_beta   90.00
_cell.angle_gamma   90.00
#
_symmetry.space_group_name_H-M   'P 1'
#
loop_
_entity.id
_entity.type
_entity.pdbx_description
1 polymer ?
#
loop_
_entity_poly.entity_id
_entity_poly.type
_entity_poly.pdbx_seq_one_letter_code
_entity_poly.pdbx_strand_id
1 'polypeptide(L)'
;MPAKAVKGFTLVELIIGITVFSIIMMVIIGLIGPQSRLSVEPIWQVRASELAQSLMSEINARAFDDNLANSNSGKRCNESVSCTPSASLGPDPGENRARYDDIDDYHGLNESGAAILSAQGLPVLYNGESLYTGFSVAVQVYYDDNEDGVNDDAGGSGTVIGNVKRIVITVTTPGGEAITFSSYRWNV
;
A
#
# COMPACT_ATOMS: atom_id res chain seq x y z
N MET A 1 63.17 22.96 -42.74
CA MET A 1 61.92 23.14 -41.95
C MET A 1 62.32 23.14 -40.50
N PRO A 2 62.05 24.19 -39.71
CA PRO A 2 62.39 24.18 -38.29
C PRO A 2 61.45 23.28 -37.52
N ALA A 3 61.98 22.35 -36.74
CA ALA A 3 61.18 21.48 -35.84
C ALA A 3 60.55 22.34 -34.75
N LYS A 4 59.22 22.32 -34.61
CA LYS A 4 58.49 22.95 -33.55
C LYS A 4 58.86 22.25 -32.22
N ALA A 5 59.42 22.96 -31.27
CA ALA A 5 59.66 22.44 -29.95
C ALA A 5 58.34 22.14 -29.23
N VAL A 6 58.07 20.86 -28.92
CA VAL A 6 56.93 20.45 -28.14
C VAL A 6 57.25 20.73 -26.67
N LYS A 7 56.50 21.63 -26.01
CA LYS A 7 56.60 21.88 -24.61
C LYS A 7 56.00 20.70 -23.82
N GLY A 8 56.76 20.06 -22.99
CA GLY A 8 56.27 19.01 -22.08
C GLY A 8 55.57 19.62 -20.85
N PHE A 9 54.70 18.83 -20.21
CA PHE A 9 54.04 19.19 -18.95
C PHE A 9 55.02 19.34 -17.81
N THR A 10 54.81 20.36 -16.99
CA THR A 10 55.57 20.54 -15.77
C THR A 10 55.06 19.62 -14.64
N LEU A 11 55.92 19.22 -13.72
CA LEU A 11 55.52 18.37 -12.57
C LEU A 11 54.44 19.05 -11.72
N VAL A 12 54.47 20.37 -11.58
CA VAL A 12 53.46 21.15 -10.86
C VAL A 12 52.09 21.10 -11.54
N GLU A 13 52.04 21.19 -12.87
CA GLU A 13 50.82 21.12 -13.66
C GLU A 13 50.16 19.73 -13.55
N LEU A 14 50.97 18.66 -13.50
CA LEU A 14 50.50 17.30 -13.30
C LEU A 14 49.85 17.14 -11.91
N ILE A 15 50.49 17.64 -10.84
CA ILE A 15 49.98 17.58 -9.47
C ILE A 15 48.65 18.34 -9.35
N ILE A 16 48.58 19.54 -9.88
CA ILE A 16 47.35 20.33 -9.91
C ILE A 16 46.27 19.61 -10.69
N GLY A 17 46.59 19.05 -11.84
CA GLY A 17 45.62 18.30 -12.64
C GLY A 17 45.02 17.08 -11.91
N ILE A 18 45.84 16.30 -11.22
CA ILE A 18 45.40 15.15 -10.44
C ILE A 18 44.53 15.56 -9.24
N THR A 19 44.92 16.63 -8.53
CA THR A 19 44.14 17.11 -7.37
C THR A 19 42.78 17.63 -7.79
N VAL A 20 42.70 18.45 -8.84
CA VAL A 20 41.43 18.96 -9.38
C VAL A 20 40.56 17.81 -9.90
N PHE A 21 41.13 16.85 -10.61
CA PHE A 21 40.41 15.67 -11.10
C PHE A 21 39.83 14.85 -9.95
N SER A 22 40.61 14.64 -8.88
CA SER A 22 40.15 13.88 -7.70
C SER A 22 38.98 14.56 -7.00
N ILE A 23 39.00 15.91 -6.88
CA ILE A 23 37.89 16.66 -6.30
C ILE A 23 36.64 16.55 -7.17
N ILE A 24 36.79 16.70 -8.48
CA ILE A 24 35.66 16.56 -9.43
C ILE A 24 35.06 15.14 -9.36
N MET A 25 35.89 14.11 -9.33
CA MET A 25 35.43 12.72 -9.20
C MET A 25 34.67 12.47 -7.89
N MET A 26 35.12 13.04 -6.79
CA MET A 26 34.43 12.93 -5.50
C MET A 26 33.02 13.53 -5.54
N VAL A 27 32.87 14.68 -6.21
CA VAL A 27 31.57 15.34 -6.40
C VAL A 27 30.66 14.49 -7.32
N ILE A 28 31.19 13.97 -8.43
CA ILE A 28 30.42 13.15 -9.37
C ILE A 28 29.91 11.87 -8.70
N ILE A 29 30.77 11.16 -7.95
CA ILE A 29 30.39 9.94 -7.23
C ILE A 29 29.32 10.24 -6.17
N GLY A 30 29.41 11.36 -5.49
CA GLY A 30 28.40 11.82 -4.52
C GLY A 30 27.04 12.13 -5.14
N LEU A 31 26.99 12.54 -6.41
CA LEU A 31 25.75 12.83 -7.13
C LEU A 31 25.10 11.57 -7.74
N ILE A 32 25.89 10.59 -8.15
CA ILE A 32 25.39 9.36 -8.82
C ILE A 32 24.82 8.37 -7.80
N GLY A 33 25.38 8.32 -6.58
CA GLY A 33 24.98 7.35 -5.56
C GLY A 33 23.50 7.37 -5.18
N PRO A 34 22.86 8.52 -4.98
CA PRO A 34 21.43 8.63 -4.68
C PRO A 34 20.51 8.26 -5.87
N GLN A 35 20.97 8.49 -7.11
CA GLN A 35 20.13 8.30 -8.31
C GLN A 35 19.76 6.83 -8.59
N SER A 36 20.55 5.89 -8.15
CA SER A 36 20.24 4.46 -8.34
C SER A 36 19.04 3.99 -7.52
N ARG A 37 18.73 4.65 -6.41
CA ARG A 37 17.51 4.39 -5.61
C ARG A 37 16.26 4.98 -6.26
N LEU A 38 16.36 6.17 -6.84
CA LEU A 38 15.25 6.88 -7.50
C LEU A 38 14.69 6.16 -8.74
N SER A 39 15.43 5.22 -9.34
CA SER A 39 14.95 4.50 -10.52
C SER A 39 14.09 3.26 -10.20
N VAL A 40 14.13 2.75 -8.97
CA VAL A 40 13.35 1.56 -8.55
C VAL A 40 12.05 1.96 -7.84
N GLU A 41 12.05 3.10 -7.15
CA GLU A 41 10.88 3.62 -6.44
C GLU A 41 9.60 3.71 -7.29
N PRO A 42 9.63 4.25 -8.54
CA PRO A 42 8.43 4.32 -9.37
C PRO A 42 7.82 2.95 -9.70
N ILE A 43 8.64 1.92 -9.83
CA ILE A 43 8.17 0.55 -10.10
C ILE A 43 7.43 0.01 -8.87
N TRP A 44 7.93 0.28 -7.67
CA TRP A 44 7.27 -0.12 -6.43
C TRP A 44 5.96 0.60 -6.22
N GLN A 45 5.90 1.90 -6.53
CA GLN A 45 4.67 2.69 -6.44
C GLN A 45 3.57 2.17 -7.39
N VAL A 46 3.93 1.81 -8.63
CA VAL A 46 2.99 1.18 -9.57
C VAL A 46 2.47 -0.15 -9.02
N ARG A 47 3.35 -1.02 -8.53
CA ARG A 47 2.95 -2.30 -7.93
C ARG A 47 2.10 -2.13 -6.67
N ALA A 48 2.43 -1.16 -5.82
CA ALA A 48 1.62 -0.83 -4.65
C ALA A 48 0.20 -0.39 -5.05
N SER A 49 0.10 0.43 -6.11
CA SER A 49 -1.18 0.89 -6.66
C SER A 49 -1.99 -0.26 -7.26
N GLU A 50 -1.36 -1.17 -7.99
CA GLU A 50 -1.99 -2.36 -8.55
C GLU A 50 -2.53 -3.27 -7.43
N LEU A 51 -1.74 -3.52 -6.39
CA LEU A 51 -2.16 -4.31 -5.23
C LEU A 51 -3.36 -3.65 -4.52
N ALA A 52 -3.26 -2.35 -4.24
CA ALA A 52 -4.34 -1.62 -3.58
C ALA A 52 -5.63 -1.60 -4.42
N GLN A 53 -5.53 -1.38 -5.73
CA GLN A 53 -6.69 -1.41 -6.62
C GLN A 53 -7.34 -2.80 -6.70
N SER A 54 -6.52 -3.85 -6.78
CA SER A 54 -7.02 -5.23 -6.79
C SER A 54 -7.78 -5.54 -5.51
N LEU A 55 -7.19 -5.21 -4.36
CA LEU A 55 -7.81 -5.43 -3.06
C LEU A 55 -9.04 -4.55 -2.84
N MET A 56 -9.00 -3.29 -3.25
CA MET A 56 -10.14 -2.38 -3.17
C MET A 56 -11.32 -2.88 -4.03
N SER A 57 -11.03 -3.38 -5.23
CA SER A 57 -12.04 -3.94 -6.13
C SER A 57 -12.66 -5.21 -5.55
N GLU A 58 -11.85 -6.03 -4.90
CA GLU A 58 -12.30 -7.23 -4.21
C GLU A 58 -13.23 -6.88 -3.04
N ILE A 59 -12.82 -5.97 -2.15
CA ILE A 59 -13.61 -5.53 -1.00
C ILE A 59 -14.94 -4.90 -1.45
N ASN A 60 -14.90 -4.02 -2.45
CA ASN A 60 -16.11 -3.36 -2.96
C ASN A 60 -17.08 -4.33 -3.67
N ALA A 61 -16.64 -5.52 -4.06
CA ALA A 61 -17.51 -6.54 -4.62
C ALA A 61 -18.24 -7.38 -3.56
N ARG A 62 -17.90 -7.21 -2.28
CA ARG A 62 -18.52 -7.94 -1.17
C ARG A 62 -19.79 -7.26 -0.68
N ALA A 63 -20.58 -7.99 0.11
CA ALA A 63 -21.73 -7.42 0.80
C ALA A 63 -21.30 -6.28 1.75
N PHE A 64 -22.21 -5.37 2.08
CA PHE A 64 -21.94 -4.32 3.06
C PHE A 64 -21.74 -4.90 4.47
N ASP A 65 -22.54 -5.91 4.79
CA ASP A 65 -22.58 -6.60 6.08
C ASP A 65 -23.35 -7.92 5.87
N ASP A 66 -22.89 -9.03 6.42
CA ASP A 66 -23.48 -10.36 6.22
C ASP A 66 -24.87 -10.48 6.83
N ASN A 67 -25.13 -9.78 7.95
CA ASN A 67 -26.45 -9.73 8.57
C ASN A 67 -27.50 -9.15 7.60
N LEU A 68 -27.12 -8.22 6.73
CA LEU A 68 -27.99 -7.68 5.68
C LEU A 68 -28.12 -8.63 4.51
N ALA A 69 -27.03 -9.25 4.06
CA ALA A 69 -27.02 -10.20 2.97
C ALA A 69 -27.95 -11.40 3.28
N ASN A 70 -27.93 -11.87 4.51
CA ASN A 70 -28.74 -13.00 4.99
C ASN A 70 -30.22 -12.64 5.24
N SER A 71 -30.56 -11.34 5.39
CA SER A 71 -31.91 -10.94 5.79
C SER A 71 -32.94 -10.87 4.66
N ASN A 72 -32.52 -10.85 3.38
CA ASN A 72 -33.39 -10.63 2.20
C ASN A 72 -34.34 -9.41 2.33
N SER A 73 -34.01 -8.46 3.23
CA SER A 73 -34.96 -7.39 3.60
C SER A 73 -34.88 -6.20 2.67
N GLY A 74 -33.78 -5.99 1.94
CA GLY A 74 -33.50 -4.77 1.16
C GLY A 74 -33.50 -3.49 2.02
N LYS A 75 -33.23 -3.64 3.31
CA LYS A 75 -33.25 -2.54 4.29
C LYS A 75 -31.83 -2.23 4.73
N ARG A 76 -31.67 -0.99 5.22
CA ARG A 76 -30.39 -0.49 5.74
C ARG A 76 -30.14 -0.97 7.17
N CYS A 77 -28.90 -0.82 7.62
CA CYS A 77 -28.52 -1.00 9.01
C CYS A 77 -29.49 -0.22 9.93
N ASN A 78 -29.88 -0.82 11.04
CA ASN A 78 -30.80 -0.26 12.04
C ASN A 78 -32.25 -0.02 11.60
N GLU A 79 -32.66 -0.37 10.37
CA GLU A 79 -34.07 -0.28 9.98
C GLU A 79 -34.91 -1.49 10.42
N SER A 80 -34.34 -2.68 10.36
CA SER A 80 -34.97 -3.93 10.88
C SER A 80 -33.95 -5.03 11.17
N VAL A 81 -32.73 -4.86 10.71
CA VAL A 81 -31.59 -5.75 10.93
C VAL A 81 -30.49 -4.91 11.57
N SER A 82 -29.88 -5.43 12.62
CA SER A 82 -28.70 -4.80 13.21
C SER A 82 -27.48 -5.26 12.46
N CYS A 83 -26.74 -4.31 11.91
CA CYS A 83 -25.43 -4.59 11.34
C CYS A 83 -24.36 -4.81 12.43
N THR A 84 -23.20 -5.24 12.02
CA THR A 84 -22.06 -5.53 12.87
C THR A 84 -21.59 -4.25 13.58
N PRO A 85 -21.52 -4.20 14.91
CA PRO A 85 -21.04 -3.02 15.64
C PRO A 85 -19.53 -2.84 15.46
N SER A 86 -19.07 -1.62 15.60
CA SER A 86 -17.67 -1.20 15.39
C SER A 86 -16.62 -2.05 16.09
N ALA A 87 -16.92 -2.55 17.32
CA ALA A 87 -16.00 -3.42 18.06
C ALA A 87 -15.92 -4.86 17.53
N SER A 88 -16.85 -5.25 16.66
CA SER A 88 -16.94 -6.61 16.13
C SER A 88 -16.55 -6.70 14.64
N LEU A 89 -16.11 -5.58 14.04
CA LEU A 89 -15.60 -5.59 12.67
C LEU A 89 -14.37 -6.50 12.58
N GLY A 90 -14.32 -7.34 11.58
CA GLY A 90 -13.28 -8.33 11.33
C GLY A 90 -13.86 -9.67 10.91
N PRO A 91 -13.01 -10.63 10.53
CA PRO A 91 -13.47 -11.94 10.05
C PRO A 91 -14.33 -12.67 11.07
N ASP A 92 -15.39 -13.27 10.59
CA ASP A 92 -16.29 -14.08 11.39
C ASP A 92 -15.60 -15.34 11.94
N PRO A 93 -16.08 -15.90 13.06
CA PRO A 93 -15.48 -17.07 13.66
C PRO A 93 -15.39 -18.28 12.72
N GLY A 94 -14.16 -18.67 12.35
CA GLY A 94 -13.87 -19.77 11.45
C GLY A 94 -13.71 -19.39 9.99
N GLU A 95 -13.77 -18.12 9.67
CA GLU A 95 -13.45 -17.61 8.36
C GLU A 95 -11.96 -17.47 8.09
N ASN A 96 -11.64 -17.51 6.84
CA ASN A 96 -10.30 -17.25 6.32
C ASN A 96 -10.43 -16.43 5.03
N ARG A 97 -9.31 -15.91 4.55
CA ARG A 97 -9.22 -15.02 3.39
C ARG A 97 -10.04 -15.46 2.15
N ALA A 98 -10.16 -16.75 1.90
CA ALA A 98 -10.90 -17.29 0.77
C ALA A 98 -12.44 -17.30 0.98
N ARG A 99 -12.87 -17.06 2.20
CA ARG A 99 -14.28 -17.11 2.60
C ARG A 99 -14.86 -15.74 2.97
N TYR A 100 -14.03 -14.70 2.99
CA TYR A 100 -14.50 -13.35 3.26
C TYR A 100 -15.67 -13.01 2.34
N ASP A 101 -16.84 -12.73 2.89
CA ASP A 101 -18.06 -12.52 2.12
C ASP A 101 -18.65 -11.11 2.31
N ASP A 102 -18.23 -10.39 3.32
CA ASP A 102 -18.57 -8.97 3.51
C ASP A 102 -17.36 -8.04 3.65
N ILE A 103 -17.64 -6.74 3.81
CA ILE A 103 -16.60 -5.69 3.90
C ILE A 103 -15.89 -5.75 5.25
N ASP A 104 -16.58 -6.16 6.30
CA ASP A 104 -16.08 -6.18 7.68
C ASP A 104 -14.90 -7.12 7.83
N ASP A 105 -14.94 -8.26 7.14
CA ASP A 105 -13.92 -9.30 7.19
C ASP A 105 -12.51 -8.80 6.89
N TYR A 106 -12.43 -7.71 6.14
CA TYR A 106 -11.15 -7.11 5.80
C TYR A 106 -10.59 -6.20 6.90
N HIS A 107 -11.38 -5.90 7.94
CA HIS A 107 -10.89 -5.08 9.04
C HIS A 107 -9.76 -5.78 9.79
N GLY A 108 -8.63 -5.10 9.97
CA GLY A 108 -7.46 -5.65 10.63
C GLY A 108 -6.60 -6.58 9.77
N LEU A 109 -6.95 -6.79 8.47
CA LEU A 109 -6.08 -7.53 7.55
C LEU A 109 -4.69 -6.91 7.54
N ASN A 110 -3.67 -7.75 7.75
CA ASN A 110 -2.27 -7.35 7.74
C ASN A 110 -1.43 -8.49 7.15
N GLU A 111 -1.03 -8.34 5.90
CA GLU A 111 -0.29 -9.35 5.16
C GLU A 111 1.04 -8.77 4.65
N SER A 112 2.06 -9.64 4.48
CA SER A 112 3.37 -9.23 3.97
C SER A 112 4.01 -10.28 3.09
N GLY A 113 4.69 -9.84 2.04
CA GLY A 113 5.46 -10.68 1.15
C GLY A 113 4.65 -11.84 0.56
N ALA A 114 5.07 -13.06 0.84
CA ALA A 114 4.41 -14.27 0.35
C ALA A 114 3.06 -14.56 1.03
N ALA A 115 2.75 -13.89 2.12
CA ALA A 115 1.46 -14.01 2.80
C ALA A 115 0.38 -13.12 2.16
N ILE A 116 0.74 -12.22 1.24
CA ILE A 116 -0.25 -11.46 0.47
C ILE A 116 -0.95 -12.41 -0.51
N LEU A 117 -2.25 -12.58 -0.29
CA LEU A 117 -3.08 -13.55 -1.00
C LEU A 117 -4.02 -12.87 -2.00
N SER A 118 -4.42 -13.62 -3.01
CA SER A 118 -5.52 -13.25 -3.92
C SER A 118 -6.88 -13.39 -3.22
N ALA A 119 -7.94 -12.92 -3.87
CA ALA A 119 -9.33 -13.09 -3.44
C ALA A 119 -9.75 -14.56 -3.19
N GLN A 120 -9.04 -15.52 -3.78
CA GLN A 120 -9.26 -16.94 -3.60
C GLN A 120 -8.41 -17.53 -2.45
N GLY A 121 -7.68 -16.69 -1.69
CA GLY A 121 -6.78 -17.15 -0.64
C GLY A 121 -5.52 -17.85 -1.15
N LEU A 122 -5.13 -17.60 -2.40
CA LEU A 122 -3.95 -18.21 -3.01
C LEU A 122 -2.79 -17.21 -3.10
N PRO A 123 -1.53 -17.66 -2.91
CA PRO A 123 -0.36 -16.81 -3.11
C PRO A 123 -0.30 -16.20 -4.51
N VAL A 124 0.08 -14.94 -4.61
CA VAL A 124 0.27 -14.25 -5.89
C VAL A 124 1.73 -14.45 -6.34
N LEU A 125 1.93 -15.31 -7.34
CA LEU A 125 3.25 -15.73 -7.79
C LEU A 125 3.57 -15.23 -9.20
N TYR A 126 4.84 -14.92 -9.42
CA TYR A 126 5.42 -14.69 -10.73
C TYR A 126 6.69 -15.55 -10.86
N ASN A 127 6.75 -16.43 -11.86
CA ASN A 127 7.83 -17.40 -12.04
C ASN A 127 8.14 -18.26 -10.79
N GLY A 128 7.12 -18.55 -9.97
CA GLY A 128 7.26 -19.37 -8.76
C GLY A 128 7.67 -18.59 -7.50
N GLU A 129 7.95 -17.30 -7.62
CA GLU A 129 8.27 -16.43 -6.48
C GLU A 129 7.12 -15.45 -6.18
N SER A 130 7.02 -15.01 -4.92
CA SER A 130 6.00 -14.03 -4.54
C SER A 130 6.20 -12.71 -5.28
N LEU A 131 5.16 -12.24 -5.98
CA LEU A 131 5.15 -10.98 -6.70
C LEU A 131 5.35 -9.78 -5.75
N TYR A 132 4.94 -9.93 -4.49
CA TYR A 132 4.94 -8.87 -3.48
C TYR A 132 6.05 -9.05 -2.43
N THR A 133 7.16 -9.69 -2.78
CA THR A 133 8.31 -9.81 -1.88
C THR A 133 8.76 -8.42 -1.38
N GLY A 134 8.79 -8.24 -0.06
CA GLY A 134 9.17 -6.98 0.60
C GLY A 134 8.04 -5.95 0.70
N PHE A 135 6.88 -6.21 0.13
CA PHE A 135 5.68 -5.38 0.35
C PHE A 135 4.93 -5.84 1.61
N SER A 136 4.17 -4.92 2.20
CA SER A 136 3.13 -5.25 3.18
C SER A 136 1.87 -4.46 2.88
N VAL A 137 0.73 -5.02 3.26
CA VAL A 137 -0.58 -4.39 3.10
C VAL A 137 -1.35 -4.50 4.39
N ALA A 138 -1.97 -3.40 4.81
CA ALA A 138 -2.88 -3.34 5.94
C ALA A 138 -4.21 -2.73 5.50
N VAL A 139 -5.31 -3.28 6.00
CA VAL A 139 -6.66 -2.78 5.73
C VAL A 139 -7.35 -2.40 7.03
N GLN A 140 -8.00 -1.27 7.03
CA GLN A 140 -8.90 -0.84 8.09
C GLN A 140 -10.27 -0.52 7.50
N VAL A 141 -11.31 -0.99 8.14
CA VAL A 141 -12.70 -0.68 7.83
C VAL A 141 -13.33 -0.08 9.08
N TYR A 142 -14.05 1.01 8.94
CA TYR A 142 -14.76 1.63 10.05
C TYR A 142 -15.94 2.45 9.54
N TYR A 143 -16.88 2.74 10.41
CA TYR A 143 -18.02 3.62 10.12
C TYR A 143 -17.56 5.08 10.05
N ASP A 144 -18.05 5.79 9.03
CA ASP A 144 -17.79 7.21 8.77
C ASP A 144 -19.00 7.77 8.01
N ASP A 145 -20.11 7.94 8.72
CA ASP A 145 -21.40 8.33 8.14
C ASP A 145 -21.41 9.78 7.65
N ASN A 146 -20.55 10.62 8.19
CA ASN A 146 -20.42 12.03 7.79
C ASN A 146 -19.32 12.27 6.74
N GLU A 147 -18.58 11.22 6.36
CA GLU A 147 -17.51 11.21 5.33
C GLU A 147 -16.36 12.21 5.62
N ASP A 148 -16.09 12.50 6.91
CA ASP A 148 -15.02 13.41 7.30
C ASP A 148 -13.63 12.73 7.38
N GLY A 149 -13.60 11.41 7.20
CA GLY A 149 -12.38 10.60 7.21
C GLY A 149 -11.96 10.15 8.60
N VAL A 150 -12.76 10.43 9.61
CA VAL A 150 -12.53 10.03 11.00
C VAL A 150 -13.45 8.86 11.32
N ASN A 151 -12.96 7.91 12.13
CA ASN A 151 -13.80 6.83 12.63
C ASN A 151 -14.85 7.38 13.59
N ASP A 152 -16.14 7.16 13.29
CA ASP A 152 -17.26 7.57 14.13
C ASP A 152 -17.19 6.96 15.54
N ASP A 153 -16.48 5.85 15.71
CA ASP A 153 -16.19 5.25 17.02
C ASP A 153 -14.77 5.60 17.54
N ALA A 154 -14.24 6.77 17.20
CA ALA A 154 -12.93 7.22 17.72
C ALA A 154 -12.90 7.32 19.26
N GLY A 155 -14.07 7.41 19.89
CA GLY A 155 -14.23 7.35 21.37
C GLY A 155 -14.16 5.95 21.95
N GLY A 156 -14.13 4.89 21.10
CA GLY A 156 -13.99 3.50 21.53
C GLY A 156 -15.20 2.94 22.25
N SER A 157 -16.42 3.38 21.91
CA SER A 157 -17.67 2.83 22.49
C SER A 157 -17.90 1.39 22.09
N GLY A 158 -17.40 1.00 20.92
CA GLY A 158 -17.58 -0.33 20.35
C GLY A 158 -18.99 -0.64 19.84
N THR A 159 -19.89 0.33 19.88
CA THR A 159 -21.32 0.13 19.61
C THR A 159 -21.84 0.90 18.41
N VAL A 160 -20.98 1.63 17.71
CA VAL A 160 -21.37 2.41 16.54
C VAL A 160 -21.75 1.48 15.39
N ILE A 161 -22.90 1.76 14.79
CA ILE A 161 -23.43 1.10 13.59
C ILE A 161 -23.92 2.20 12.67
N GLY A 162 -23.34 2.28 11.48
CA GLY A 162 -23.65 3.28 10.47
C GLY A 162 -24.09 2.70 9.14
N ASN A 163 -24.38 3.57 8.19
CA ASN A 163 -24.74 3.22 6.82
C ASN A 163 -23.64 3.52 5.81
N VAL A 164 -22.51 4.04 6.27
CA VAL A 164 -21.35 4.33 5.45
C VAL A 164 -20.13 3.70 6.11
N LYS A 165 -19.45 2.81 5.40
CA LYS A 165 -18.16 2.25 5.81
C LYS A 165 -17.04 2.88 4.98
N ARG A 166 -15.98 3.33 5.65
CA ARG A 166 -14.74 3.74 5.01
C ARG A 166 -13.75 2.59 5.01
N ILE A 167 -13.20 2.31 3.84
CA ILE A 167 -12.17 1.30 3.61
C ILE A 167 -10.86 2.04 3.40
N VAL A 168 -9.85 1.73 4.19
CA VAL A 168 -8.50 2.32 4.09
C VAL A 168 -7.51 1.20 3.89
N ILE A 169 -6.80 1.24 2.76
CA ILE A 169 -5.74 0.28 2.41
C ILE A 169 -4.42 1.01 2.44
N THR A 170 -3.48 0.55 3.24
CA THR A 170 -2.11 1.07 3.29
C THR A 170 -1.17 0.01 2.77
N VAL A 171 -0.47 0.31 1.68
CA VAL A 171 0.57 -0.55 1.12
C VAL A 171 1.93 0.06 1.43
N THR A 172 2.80 -0.72 2.06
CA THR A 172 4.19 -0.32 2.30
C THR A 172 5.09 -1.02 1.29
N THR A 173 5.89 -0.23 0.59
CA THR A 173 6.84 -0.71 -0.42
C THR A 173 8.10 -1.30 0.21
N PRO A 174 8.92 -2.07 -0.53
CA PRO A 174 10.23 -2.54 -0.05
C PRO A 174 11.20 -1.40 0.33
N GLY A 175 10.97 -0.18 -0.19
CA GLY A 175 11.70 1.02 0.18
C GLY A 175 11.26 1.66 1.49
N GLY A 176 10.17 1.16 2.12
CA GLY A 176 9.61 1.70 3.35
C GLY A 176 8.62 2.84 3.14
N GLU A 177 8.28 3.19 1.90
CA GLU A 177 7.24 4.16 1.59
C GLU A 177 5.86 3.55 1.84
N ALA A 178 5.02 4.24 2.62
CA ALA A 178 3.64 3.85 2.86
C ALA A 178 2.69 4.70 2.00
N ILE A 179 1.90 4.03 1.17
CA ILE A 179 0.93 4.65 0.26
C ILE A 179 -0.47 4.24 0.69
N THR A 180 -1.32 5.21 0.96
CA THR A 180 -2.67 4.97 1.47
C THR A 180 -3.72 5.26 0.39
N PHE A 181 -4.65 4.33 0.25
CA PHE A 181 -5.81 4.42 -0.62
C PHE A 181 -7.07 4.30 0.21
N SER A 182 -8.12 5.05 -0.11
CA SER A 182 -9.39 4.94 0.60
C SER A 182 -10.58 4.99 -0.35
N SER A 183 -11.66 4.35 0.07
CA SER A 183 -12.95 4.35 -0.61
C SER A 183 -14.07 4.34 0.42
N TYR A 184 -15.24 4.77 0.02
CA TYR A 184 -16.46 4.68 0.80
C TYR A 184 -17.40 3.65 0.20
N ARG A 185 -18.10 2.94 1.06
CA ARG A 185 -19.16 2.01 0.71
C ARG A 185 -20.43 2.37 1.47
N TRP A 186 -21.47 2.65 0.73
CA TRP A 186 -22.79 2.98 1.28
C TRP A 186 -23.67 1.73 1.31
N ASN A 187 -24.46 1.63 2.35
CA ASN A 187 -25.52 0.65 2.47
C ASN A 187 -26.77 1.15 1.72
N VAL A 188 -26.91 0.76 0.45
CA VAL A 188 -27.97 1.19 -0.48
C VAL A 188 -28.81 0.03 -0.92
#